data_2f132bedd870be3b24274279baf6d097
#
_entry.id   2f132bedd870be3b24274279baf6d097
#
_cell.length_a   1.000
_cell.length_b   1.000
_cell.length_c   1.000
_cell.angle_alpha   90.00
_cell.angle_beta   90.00
_cell.angle_gamma   90.00
#
_symmetry.space_group_name_H-M   'P 1'
#
loop_
_entity.id
_entity.type
_entity.pdbx_description
1 polymer ?
#
loop_
_entity_poly.entity_id
_entity_poly.type
_entity_poly.pdbx_seq_one_letter_code
_entity_poly.pdbx_strand_id
1 'polypeptide(L)'
;MKKYKFIWTVKSECGPVRKKNEDSIFPLESGSSKTSIKAGVFDGMGGHKKGEVASDLASKTMHRDFDSITDYVKTANRDILEYQSSNDDAKGMGTTMTVVKISQDGTLSLAHVGDSRCYVLSSRNMIQLTEDENVPGYQNVLTQALGSKEKLTIQNKDFQLSSGDVVFLCTDEIGRAHV
;
A
#
# COMPACT_ATOMS: atom_id res chain seq x y z
N MET A 1 -18.66 4.19 -23.73
CA MET A 1 -17.93 4.22 -22.45
C MET A 1 -16.64 5.01 -22.65
N LYS A 2 -16.33 5.95 -21.74
CA LYS A 2 -15.03 6.66 -21.75
C LYS A 2 -13.93 5.64 -21.46
N LYS A 3 -12.84 5.72 -22.25
CA LYS A 3 -11.66 4.89 -22.04
C LYS A 3 -10.50 5.79 -21.65
N TYR A 4 -9.88 5.50 -20.52
CA TYR A 4 -8.76 6.28 -20.00
C TYR A 4 -7.42 5.67 -20.46
N LYS A 5 -6.41 6.53 -20.58
CA LYS A 5 -5.01 6.16 -20.58
C LYS A 5 -4.43 6.52 -19.23
N PHE A 6 -3.80 5.57 -18.58
CA PHE A 6 -3.11 5.77 -17.31
C PHE A 6 -1.62 6.01 -17.57
N ILE A 7 -1.04 6.95 -16.84
CA ILE A 7 0.40 7.21 -16.82
C ILE A 7 0.77 7.25 -15.34
N TRP A 8 1.84 6.57 -14.97
CA TRP A 8 2.32 6.56 -13.60
C TRP A 8 3.82 6.76 -13.50
N THR A 9 4.23 7.31 -12.39
CA THR A 9 5.62 7.42 -11.98
C THR A 9 5.76 6.86 -10.57
N VAL A 10 6.90 6.28 -10.29
CA VAL A 10 7.21 5.63 -9.01
C VAL A 10 8.55 6.09 -8.50
N LYS A 11 8.69 6.18 -7.18
CA LYS A 11 9.95 6.47 -6.50
C LYS A 11 9.92 5.79 -5.13
N SER A 12 11.01 5.10 -4.79
CA SER A 12 11.27 4.58 -3.47
C SER A 12 12.75 4.80 -3.17
N GLU A 13 13.07 5.45 -2.07
CA GLU A 13 14.43 5.77 -1.65
C GLU A 13 14.60 5.52 -0.16
N CYS A 14 15.76 4.99 0.22
CA CYS A 14 16.13 4.94 1.62
C CYS A 14 16.48 6.36 2.10
N GLY A 15 15.79 6.82 3.14
CA GLY A 15 16.09 8.12 3.74
C GLY A 15 17.51 8.18 4.32
N PRO A 16 18.03 9.39 4.61
CA PRO A 16 19.43 9.59 5.02
C PRO A 16 19.77 9.00 6.40
N VAL A 17 18.78 8.69 7.21
CA VAL A 17 18.97 8.19 8.58
C VAL A 17 18.95 6.66 8.65
N ARG A 18 18.10 6.02 7.85
CA ARG A 18 17.94 4.56 7.83
C ARG A 18 19.06 3.91 7.02
N LYS A 19 19.55 2.76 7.47
CA LYS A 19 20.56 1.96 6.74
C LYS A 19 19.93 1.09 5.65
N LYS A 20 18.63 0.85 5.72
CA LYS A 20 17.88 -0.04 4.85
C LYS A 20 16.52 0.57 4.55
N ASN A 21 16.08 0.45 3.31
CA ASN A 21 14.72 0.77 2.94
C ASN A 21 13.85 -0.45 3.26
N GLU A 22 12.88 -0.27 4.15
CA GLU A 22 11.92 -1.31 4.52
C GLU A 22 10.61 -1.17 3.74
N ASP A 23 10.46 -0.10 2.94
CA ASP A 23 9.32 0.11 2.07
C ASP A 23 9.44 -0.67 0.77
N SER A 24 8.31 -1.13 0.28
CA SER A 24 8.16 -1.68 -1.07
C SER A 24 7.07 -0.93 -1.84
N ILE A 25 7.15 -0.98 -3.17
CA ILE A 25 6.18 -0.34 -4.07
C ILE A 25 5.78 -1.31 -5.20
N PHE A 26 4.62 -1.08 -5.77
CA PHE A 26 4.18 -1.74 -7.01
C PHE A 26 3.42 -0.72 -7.89
N PRO A 27 3.65 -0.67 -9.24
CA PRO A 27 4.72 -1.37 -9.96
C PRO A 27 6.11 -0.82 -9.61
N LEU A 28 7.16 -1.54 -9.99
CA LEU A 28 8.55 -1.14 -9.68
C LEU A 28 9.07 -0.05 -10.63
N GLU A 29 8.46 0.10 -11.80
CA GLU A 29 8.89 1.04 -12.83
C GLU A 29 7.75 1.93 -13.28
N SER A 30 8.09 3.15 -13.67
CA SER A 30 7.14 4.10 -14.28
C SER A 30 6.68 3.61 -15.64
N GLY A 31 5.44 3.95 -16.01
CA GLY A 31 4.90 3.43 -17.26
C GLY A 31 3.55 4.01 -17.68
N SER A 32 2.90 3.34 -18.62
CA SER A 32 1.55 3.69 -19.04
C SER A 32 0.74 2.47 -19.48
N SER A 33 -0.59 2.54 -19.32
CA SER A 33 -1.54 1.50 -19.75
C SER A 33 -2.79 2.12 -20.38
N LYS A 34 -3.43 1.38 -21.28
CA LYS A 34 -4.74 1.73 -21.86
C LYS A 34 -5.87 0.82 -21.36
N THR A 35 -5.57 -0.12 -20.46
CA THR A 35 -6.57 -1.11 -19.99
C THR A 35 -6.88 -0.91 -18.50
N SER A 36 -5.93 -1.21 -17.66
CA SER A 36 -6.05 -1.08 -16.21
C SER A 36 -4.68 -0.88 -15.59
N ILE A 37 -4.64 -0.46 -14.34
CA ILE A 37 -3.43 -0.41 -13.54
C ILE A 37 -3.71 -0.96 -12.14
N LYS A 38 -2.73 -1.65 -11.59
CA LYS A 38 -2.63 -1.97 -10.15
C LYS A 38 -1.44 -1.20 -9.59
N ALA A 39 -1.61 -0.57 -8.45
CA ALA A 39 -0.53 0.12 -7.75
C ALA A 39 -0.66 -0.08 -6.23
N GLY A 40 0.47 -0.01 -5.53
CA GLY A 40 0.49 -0.15 -4.08
C GLY A 40 1.76 0.37 -3.45
N VAL A 41 1.64 0.73 -2.17
CA VAL A 41 2.75 1.06 -1.27
C VAL A 41 2.65 0.19 -0.03
N PHE A 42 3.78 -0.22 0.52
CA PHE A 42 3.92 -1.18 1.59
C PHE A 42 5.04 -0.72 2.50
N ASP A 43 4.70 -0.22 3.69
CA ASP A 43 5.66 0.23 4.69
C ASP A 43 5.99 -0.92 5.63
N GLY A 44 7.21 -1.42 5.54
CA GLY A 44 7.70 -2.55 6.31
C GLY A 44 8.06 -2.14 7.73
N MET A 45 7.43 -2.79 8.70
CA MET A 45 7.62 -2.52 10.12
C MET A 45 8.20 -3.72 10.86
N GLY A 46 8.93 -3.45 11.91
CA GLY A 46 9.50 -4.54 12.73
C GLY A 46 10.82 -4.15 13.40
N GLY A 47 11.37 -3.02 13.06
CA GLY A 47 12.59 -2.49 13.65
C GLY A 47 13.80 -3.41 13.42
N HIS A 48 13.96 -4.45 14.23
CA HIS A 48 15.01 -5.46 14.10
C HIS A 48 14.53 -6.76 13.42
N LYS A 49 13.32 -6.81 12.86
CA LYS A 49 12.61 -8.05 12.52
C LYS A 49 12.13 -8.13 11.06
N LYS A 50 12.99 -7.79 10.09
CA LYS A 50 12.70 -8.06 8.67
C LYS A 50 11.43 -7.38 8.12
N GLY A 51 11.20 -6.10 8.44
CA GLY A 51 10.12 -5.30 7.85
C GLY A 51 10.17 -5.31 6.32
N GLU A 52 11.38 -5.23 5.74
CA GLU A 52 11.61 -5.31 4.31
C GLU A 52 11.18 -6.63 3.67
N VAL A 53 11.20 -7.73 4.43
CA VAL A 53 10.71 -9.02 3.93
C VAL A 53 9.19 -9.03 3.91
N ALA A 54 8.56 -8.43 4.92
CA ALA A 54 7.10 -8.34 4.98
C ALA A 54 6.55 -7.47 3.85
N SER A 55 7.14 -6.29 3.61
CA SER A 55 6.73 -5.39 2.53
C SER A 55 6.97 -5.99 1.14
N ASP A 56 8.09 -6.71 0.95
CA ASP A 56 8.38 -7.43 -0.30
C ASP A 56 7.39 -8.58 -0.56
N LEU A 57 7.07 -9.39 0.45
CA LEU A 57 6.05 -10.44 0.33
C LEU A 57 4.68 -9.85 -0.04
N ALA A 58 4.28 -8.75 0.60
CA ALA A 58 3.04 -8.07 0.29
C ALA A 58 3.04 -7.52 -1.14
N SER A 59 4.11 -6.87 -1.59
CA SER A 59 4.21 -6.31 -2.94
C SER A 59 4.15 -7.40 -4.02
N LYS A 60 4.73 -8.57 -3.78
CA LYS A 60 4.71 -9.71 -4.70
C LYS A 60 3.31 -10.25 -4.96
N THR A 61 2.35 -10.07 -4.05
CA THR A 61 0.96 -10.47 -4.30
C THR A 61 0.33 -9.69 -5.45
N MET A 62 0.82 -8.48 -5.75
CA MET A 62 0.33 -7.64 -6.84
C MET A 62 0.58 -8.22 -8.24
N HIS A 63 1.49 -9.19 -8.37
CA HIS A 63 1.70 -9.93 -9.62
C HIS A 63 0.61 -10.97 -9.90
N ARG A 64 -0.15 -11.35 -8.87
CA ARG A 64 -1.29 -12.26 -9.02
C ARG A 64 -2.52 -11.48 -9.54
N ASP A 65 -3.52 -12.20 -10.02
CA ASP A 65 -4.80 -11.61 -10.39
C ASP A 65 -5.89 -12.15 -9.46
N PHE A 66 -6.61 -11.22 -8.84
CA PHE A 66 -7.75 -11.49 -7.99
C PHE A 66 -8.96 -10.68 -8.46
N ASP A 67 -10.15 -11.21 -8.25
CA ASP A 67 -11.40 -10.52 -8.59
C ASP A 67 -11.64 -9.35 -7.63
N SER A 68 -11.43 -9.57 -6.34
CA SER A 68 -11.60 -8.55 -5.30
C SER A 68 -10.27 -7.91 -4.91
N ILE A 69 -10.27 -6.59 -4.75
CA ILE A 69 -9.10 -5.85 -4.24
C ILE A 69 -8.69 -6.30 -2.83
N THR A 70 -9.66 -6.71 -2.00
CA THR A 70 -9.39 -7.19 -0.63
C THR A 70 -8.66 -8.53 -0.58
N ASP A 71 -8.73 -9.33 -1.65
CA ASP A 71 -8.08 -10.63 -1.69
C ASP A 71 -6.55 -10.50 -1.83
N TYR A 72 -6.06 -9.38 -2.39
CA TYR A 72 -4.63 -9.05 -2.34
C TYR A 72 -4.16 -8.92 -0.88
N VAL A 73 -4.90 -8.18 -0.05
CA VAL A 73 -4.58 -7.97 1.38
C VAL A 73 -4.64 -9.27 2.16
N LYS A 74 -5.71 -10.06 2.00
CA LYS A 74 -5.87 -11.36 2.68
C LYS A 74 -4.74 -12.33 2.32
N THR A 75 -4.38 -12.39 1.03
CA THR A 75 -3.33 -13.27 0.54
C THR A 75 -1.97 -12.82 1.07
N ALA A 76 -1.66 -11.53 1.01
CA ALA A 76 -0.42 -10.98 1.56
C ALA A 76 -0.29 -11.27 3.06
N ASN A 77 -1.36 -11.05 3.83
CA ASN A 77 -1.36 -11.33 5.26
C ASN A 77 -1.07 -12.82 5.57
N ARG A 78 -1.73 -13.73 4.84
CA ARG A 78 -1.48 -15.16 4.97
C ARG A 78 -0.03 -15.50 4.61
N ASP A 79 0.48 -15.02 3.48
CA ASP A 79 1.83 -15.33 3.02
C ASP A 79 2.89 -14.83 4.04
N ILE A 80 2.66 -13.67 4.69
CA ILE A 80 3.52 -13.15 5.77
C ILE A 80 3.46 -14.04 7.02
N LEU A 81 2.26 -14.43 7.47
CA LEU A 81 2.09 -15.30 8.63
C LEU A 81 2.70 -16.70 8.41
N GLU A 82 2.55 -17.26 7.22
CA GLU A 82 3.19 -18.53 6.84
C GLU A 82 4.73 -18.41 6.87
N TYR A 83 5.27 -17.30 6.37
CA TYR A 83 6.71 -17.04 6.44
C TYR A 83 7.20 -16.95 7.89
N GLN A 84 6.48 -16.24 8.76
CA GLN A 84 6.80 -16.13 10.19
C GLN A 84 6.76 -17.49 10.91
N SER A 85 5.82 -18.36 10.53
CA SER A 85 5.70 -19.69 11.14
C SER A 85 6.88 -20.60 10.82
N SER A 86 7.54 -20.37 9.69
CA SER A 86 8.66 -21.16 9.19
C SER A 86 10.03 -20.53 9.49
N ASN A 87 10.06 -19.29 10.04
CA ASN A 87 11.29 -18.54 10.26
C ASN A 87 11.23 -17.79 11.60
N ASP A 88 11.88 -18.33 12.62
CA ASP A 88 11.85 -17.76 13.97
C ASP A 88 12.38 -16.32 14.06
N ASP A 89 13.36 -15.97 13.24
CA ASP A 89 13.95 -14.63 13.16
C ASP A 89 13.04 -13.58 12.46
N ALA A 90 11.96 -14.04 11.83
CA ALA A 90 10.95 -13.20 11.20
C ALA A 90 9.70 -12.96 12.08
N LYS A 91 9.65 -13.55 13.26
CA LYS A 91 8.50 -13.41 14.17
C LYS A 91 8.25 -11.95 14.56
N GLY A 92 7.04 -11.48 14.28
CA GLY A 92 6.60 -10.11 14.56
C GLY A 92 7.02 -9.08 13.50
N MET A 93 7.50 -9.51 12.33
CA MET A 93 7.58 -8.65 11.16
C MET A 93 6.17 -8.30 10.68
N GLY A 94 6.01 -7.16 10.05
CA GLY A 94 4.73 -6.75 9.48
C GLY A 94 4.92 -5.66 8.44
N THR A 95 3.83 -5.29 7.79
CA THR A 95 3.81 -4.19 6.84
C THR A 95 2.42 -3.55 6.77
N THR A 96 2.37 -2.27 6.43
CA THR A 96 1.13 -1.66 5.93
C THR A 96 0.83 -2.19 4.53
N MET A 97 -0.37 -1.97 4.04
CA MET A 97 -0.70 -2.23 2.65
C MET A 97 -1.78 -1.25 2.18
N THR A 98 -1.42 -0.38 1.24
CA THR A 98 -2.36 0.52 0.56
C THR A 98 -2.29 0.24 -0.93
N VAL A 99 -3.33 -0.38 -1.47
CA VAL A 99 -3.36 -0.84 -2.86
C VAL A 99 -4.60 -0.36 -3.60
N VAL A 100 -4.42 -0.05 -4.88
CA VAL A 100 -5.50 0.33 -5.77
C VAL A 100 -5.47 -0.51 -7.05
N LYS A 101 -6.66 -0.77 -7.58
CA LYS A 101 -6.90 -1.28 -8.94
C LYS A 101 -7.77 -0.27 -9.67
N ILE A 102 -7.30 0.23 -10.80
CA ILE A 102 -8.04 1.22 -11.59
C ILE A 102 -8.40 0.58 -12.92
N SER A 103 -9.68 0.45 -13.18
CA SER A 103 -10.23 -0.11 -14.41
C SER A 103 -10.26 0.92 -15.53
N GLN A 104 -10.39 0.45 -16.78
CA GLN A 104 -10.35 1.30 -17.98
C GLN A 104 -11.42 2.40 -17.99
N ASP A 105 -12.54 2.21 -17.31
CA ASP A 105 -13.63 3.19 -17.17
C ASP A 105 -13.37 4.26 -16.10
N GLY A 106 -12.23 4.17 -15.39
CA GLY A 106 -11.86 5.10 -14.32
C GLY A 106 -12.36 4.70 -12.95
N THR A 107 -12.95 3.52 -12.78
CA THR A 107 -13.29 3.02 -11.44
C THR A 107 -12.02 2.62 -10.71
N LEU A 108 -11.76 3.29 -9.59
CA LEU A 108 -10.70 2.98 -8.64
C LEU A 108 -11.30 2.15 -7.51
N SER A 109 -10.76 0.94 -7.29
CA SER A 109 -11.02 0.14 -6.10
C SER A 109 -9.79 0.19 -5.19
N LEU A 110 -9.99 0.53 -3.93
CA LEU A 110 -8.97 0.66 -2.88
C LEU A 110 -9.13 -0.42 -1.84
N ALA A 111 -8.02 -1.02 -1.38
CA ALA A 111 -7.94 -1.74 -0.12
C ALA A 111 -6.76 -1.22 0.71
N HIS A 112 -6.97 -1.08 2.03
CA HIS A 112 -6.01 -0.45 2.91
C HIS A 112 -5.99 -1.09 4.29
N VAL A 113 -4.78 -1.21 4.86
CA VAL A 113 -4.46 -1.56 6.25
C VAL A 113 -3.20 -0.78 6.66
N GLY A 114 -3.28 -0.05 7.76
CA GLY A 114 -2.17 0.68 8.36
C GLY A 114 -2.32 2.20 8.29
N ASP A 115 -1.23 2.94 8.07
CA ASP A 115 -1.20 4.41 8.02
C ASP A 115 -0.53 5.00 6.76
N SER A 116 -0.20 4.14 5.80
CA SER A 116 0.13 4.60 4.45
C SER A 116 -1.12 5.19 3.79
N ARG A 117 -0.98 6.14 2.90
CA ARG A 117 -2.11 6.94 2.45
C ARG A 117 -2.36 6.87 0.95
N CYS A 118 -3.62 7.01 0.57
CA CYS A 118 -4.07 7.18 -0.80
C CYS A 118 -4.86 8.50 -0.92
N TYR A 119 -4.45 9.34 -1.87
CA TYR A 119 -5.11 10.59 -2.18
C TYR A 119 -5.59 10.60 -3.63
N VAL A 120 -6.70 11.30 -3.87
CA VAL A 120 -7.11 11.72 -5.21
C VAL A 120 -7.01 13.24 -5.28
N LEU A 121 -6.22 13.73 -6.24
CA LEU A 121 -6.07 15.14 -6.55
C LEU A 121 -6.87 15.43 -7.81
N SER A 122 -7.87 16.26 -7.70
CA SER A 122 -8.60 16.86 -8.83
C SER A 122 -8.17 18.31 -9.03
N SER A 123 -8.67 18.96 -10.08
CA SER A 123 -8.32 20.37 -10.40
C SER A 123 -8.59 21.36 -9.25
N ARG A 124 -9.40 21.00 -8.25
CA ARG A 124 -9.83 21.92 -7.17
C ARG A 124 -9.64 21.36 -5.76
N ASN A 125 -9.49 20.04 -5.61
CA ASN A 125 -9.51 19.39 -4.30
C ASN A 125 -8.49 18.26 -4.22
N MET A 126 -7.95 18.05 -3.02
CA MET A 126 -7.23 16.84 -2.64
C MET A 126 -8.07 16.10 -1.60
N ILE A 127 -8.39 14.85 -1.87
CA ILE A 127 -9.23 14.01 -1.01
C ILE A 127 -8.37 12.81 -0.57
N GLN A 128 -8.22 12.61 0.73
CA GLN A 128 -7.65 11.38 1.27
C GLN A 128 -8.74 10.30 1.26
N LEU A 129 -8.45 9.16 0.65
CA LEU A 129 -9.38 8.03 0.57
C LEU A 129 -9.23 7.05 1.73
N THR A 130 -8.04 6.98 2.33
CA THR A 130 -7.71 6.12 3.48
C THR A 130 -7.91 6.85 4.80
N GLU A 131 -8.09 6.09 5.88
CA GLU A 131 -8.06 6.57 7.25
C GLU A 131 -6.91 5.91 7.98
N ASP A 132 -6.02 6.71 8.60
CA ASP A 132 -4.85 6.19 9.31
C ASP A 132 -5.26 5.32 10.50
N GLU A 133 -4.68 4.13 10.62
CA GLU A 133 -4.99 3.16 11.67
C GLU A 133 -3.98 3.22 12.82
N ASN A 134 -3.78 4.41 13.38
CA ASN A 134 -2.90 4.61 14.53
C ASN A 134 -3.66 4.51 15.87
N VAL A 135 -2.94 4.12 16.92
CA VAL A 135 -3.48 4.14 18.28
C VAL A 135 -3.69 5.59 18.71
N PRO A 136 -4.89 5.96 19.23
CA PRO A 136 -5.16 7.32 19.67
C PRO A 136 -4.09 7.85 20.64
N GLY A 137 -3.49 8.99 20.30
CA GLY A 137 -2.40 9.60 21.07
C GLY A 137 -0.99 9.05 20.76
N TYR A 138 -0.86 8.02 19.92
CA TYR A 138 0.41 7.40 19.55
C TYR A 138 0.52 7.27 18.03
N GLN A 139 0.93 8.34 17.35
CA GLN A 139 0.97 8.41 15.89
C GLN A 139 1.89 7.39 15.20
N ASN A 140 2.86 6.82 15.94
CA ASN A 140 3.80 5.82 15.42
C ASN A 140 3.42 4.38 15.81
N VAL A 141 2.23 4.16 16.36
CA VAL A 141 1.76 2.85 16.81
C VAL A 141 0.50 2.49 16.05
N LEU A 142 0.60 1.49 15.17
CA LEU A 142 -0.53 1.00 14.40
C LEU A 142 -1.46 0.13 15.26
N THR A 143 -2.75 0.21 15.00
CA THR A 143 -3.76 -0.68 15.60
C THR A 143 -3.75 -2.07 14.96
N GLN A 144 -3.30 -2.15 13.71
CA GLN A 144 -3.11 -3.38 12.97
C GLN A 144 -2.15 -3.21 11.79
N ALA A 145 -1.52 -4.31 11.38
CA ALA A 145 -0.69 -4.43 10.21
C ALA A 145 -0.78 -5.85 9.66
N LEU A 146 -0.42 -6.07 8.40
CA LEU A 146 -0.26 -7.41 7.85
C LEU A 146 0.83 -8.15 8.63
N GLY A 147 0.59 -9.42 8.91
CA GLY A 147 1.49 -10.25 9.73
C GLY A 147 1.25 -10.14 11.24
N SER A 148 0.43 -9.20 11.73
CA SER A 148 0.16 -9.05 13.17
C SER A 148 -0.89 -10.02 13.71
N LYS A 149 -1.86 -10.39 12.90
CA LYS A 149 -2.98 -11.30 13.26
C LYS A 149 -3.64 -11.91 12.02
N GLU A 150 -4.31 -13.03 12.20
CA GLU A 150 -4.98 -13.74 11.09
C GLU A 150 -6.11 -12.92 10.43
N LYS A 151 -6.94 -12.27 11.25
CA LYS A 151 -8.09 -11.48 10.77
C LYS A 151 -7.82 -10.01 10.89
N LEU A 152 -7.75 -9.35 9.75
CA LEU A 152 -7.61 -7.89 9.63
C LEU A 152 -8.96 -7.25 9.31
N THR A 153 -9.16 -6.03 9.79
CA THR A 153 -10.23 -5.15 9.32
C THR A 153 -9.69 -4.39 8.11
N ILE A 154 -10.19 -4.70 6.92
CA ILE A 154 -9.70 -4.10 5.68
C ILE A 154 -10.60 -2.92 5.34
N GLN A 155 -10.04 -1.72 5.28
CA GLN A 155 -10.75 -0.59 4.66
C GLN A 155 -10.81 -0.85 3.17
N ASN A 156 -12.01 -0.78 2.59
CA ASN A 156 -12.20 -0.85 1.15
C ASN A 156 -13.14 0.25 0.68
N LYS A 157 -12.84 0.83 -0.48
CA LYS A 157 -13.60 1.92 -1.05
C LYS A 157 -13.49 1.91 -2.57
N ASP A 158 -14.60 2.16 -3.24
CA ASP A 158 -14.60 2.48 -4.66
C ASP A 158 -14.73 3.99 -4.87
N PHE A 159 -14.03 4.51 -5.88
CA PHE A 159 -14.06 5.92 -6.25
C PHE A 159 -14.06 6.06 -7.77
N GLN A 160 -14.92 6.95 -8.31
CA GLN A 160 -14.96 7.22 -9.74
C GLN A 160 -14.03 8.37 -10.09
N LEU A 161 -12.98 8.07 -10.84
CA LEU A 161 -12.02 9.05 -11.35
C LEU A 161 -12.56 9.78 -12.57
N SER A 162 -12.14 11.02 -12.71
CA SER A 162 -12.32 11.86 -13.89
C SER A 162 -11.01 12.01 -14.67
N SER A 163 -11.11 12.40 -15.93
CA SER A 163 -9.92 12.70 -16.74
C SER A 163 -9.15 13.88 -16.16
N GLY A 164 -7.87 13.69 -15.92
CA GLY A 164 -6.98 14.69 -15.30
C GLY A 164 -6.82 14.54 -13.81
N ASP A 165 -7.58 13.64 -13.16
CA ASP A 165 -7.33 13.32 -11.75
C ASP A 165 -5.99 12.60 -11.59
N VAL A 166 -5.31 12.85 -10.47
CA VAL A 166 -4.08 12.18 -10.07
C VAL A 166 -4.34 11.37 -8.82
N VAL A 167 -4.01 10.08 -8.86
CA VAL A 167 -4.00 9.22 -7.68
C VAL A 167 -2.59 9.21 -7.11
N PHE A 168 -2.46 9.51 -5.83
CA PHE A 168 -1.18 9.56 -5.14
C PHE A 168 -1.18 8.59 -3.97
N LEU A 169 -0.24 7.64 -3.98
CA LEU A 169 0.00 6.68 -2.90
C LEU A 169 1.34 7.02 -2.23
N CYS A 170 1.37 7.04 -0.91
CA CYS A 170 2.60 7.28 -0.17
C CYS A 170 2.61 6.50 1.16
N THR A 171 3.82 6.16 1.63
CA THR A 171 4.06 5.77 3.01
C THR A 171 4.06 7.01 3.91
N ASP A 172 4.04 6.84 5.22
CA ASP A 172 3.97 7.93 6.18
C ASP A 172 5.26 8.76 6.29
N GLU A 173 6.35 8.27 5.69
CA GLU A 173 7.64 8.98 5.62
C GLU A 173 7.57 10.28 4.80
N ILE A 174 6.58 10.39 3.88
CA ILE A 174 6.37 11.65 3.14
C ILE A 174 5.68 12.66 4.05
N GLY A 175 6.42 13.74 4.39
CA GLY A 175 5.98 14.81 5.26
C GLY A 175 6.56 14.77 6.68
N ARG A 176 7.22 13.69 7.09
CA ARG A 176 7.95 13.60 8.37
C ARG A 176 9.42 14.00 8.27
N ALA A 177 9.97 14.18 7.09
CA ALA A 177 11.40 14.41 6.86
C ALA A 177 11.94 15.77 7.36
N HIS A 178 11.14 16.60 8.04
CA HIS A 178 11.52 17.95 8.46
C HIS A 178 11.03 18.35 9.85
N VAL A 179 10.95 17.42 10.79
CA VAL A 179 10.73 17.80 12.21
C VAL A 179 11.90 17.35 13.05
#